data_bff7f55e3be0b832c375c4030c0cca7b
#
_entry.id   bff7f55e3be0b832c375c4030c0cca7b
#
_cell.length_a   1.000
_cell.length_b   1.000
_cell.length_c   1.000
_cell.angle_alpha   90.00
_cell.angle_beta   90.00
_cell.angle_gamma   90.00
#
_symmetry.space_group_name_H-M   'P 1'
#
loop_
_entity.id
_entity.type
_entity.pdbx_description
1 polymer ?
#
loop_
_entity_poly.entity_id
_entity_poly.type
_entity_poly.pdbx_seq_one_letter_code
_entity_poly.pdbx_strand_id
1 'polypeptide(L)'
;MIKRNLLLILLTGLIGIAVLNASTPDEQINTISDINNGIEVGSLKQLNSISFDQIKTDYIILNLWASWCIPCQNEVEELLKISEESNITVIGILVDDSVSNGREFIKDNKIPYKNILKEEESDIVLSQFNWTGIPTTLILDSNLLILHTLNGEITANEIIELTK
;
A
#
# COMPACT_ATOMS: atom_id res chain seq x y z
N MET A 1 14.32 35.16 -47.43
CA MET A 1 14.09 35.34 -45.97
C MET A 1 12.83 34.64 -45.48
N ILE A 2 11.70 34.70 -46.16
CA ILE A 2 10.40 34.10 -45.74
C ILE A 2 10.48 32.59 -45.57
N LYS A 3 11.11 31.83 -46.48
CA LYS A 3 11.23 30.36 -46.40
C LYS A 3 12.02 29.87 -45.18
N ARG A 4 13.06 30.63 -44.76
CA ARG A 4 13.87 30.26 -43.56
C ARG A 4 13.10 30.50 -42.29
N ASN A 5 12.30 31.54 -42.16
CA ASN A 5 11.48 31.83 -41.00
C ASN A 5 10.30 30.85 -40.86
N LEU A 6 9.72 30.39 -42.00
CA LEU A 6 8.67 29.39 -42.01
C LEU A 6 9.18 28.03 -41.50
N LEU A 7 10.42 27.65 -41.88
CA LEU A 7 11.05 26.41 -41.40
C LEU A 7 11.31 26.46 -39.90
N LEU A 8 11.76 27.59 -39.36
CA LEU A 8 11.98 27.77 -37.90
C LEU A 8 10.68 27.72 -37.12
N ILE A 9 9.58 28.28 -37.61
CA ILE A 9 8.27 28.22 -36.95
C ILE A 9 7.74 26.79 -36.95
N LEU A 10 7.93 26.02 -38.02
CA LEU A 10 7.54 24.61 -38.07
C LEU A 10 8.36 23.74 -37.10
N LEU A 11 9.69 24.01 -37.00
CA LEU A 11 10.55 23.28 -36.07
C LEU A 11 10.20 23.58 -34.60
N THR A 12 9.94 24.84 -34.24
CA THR A 12 9.53 25.20 -32.86
C THR A 12 8.14 24.69 -32.52
N GLY A 13 7.22 24.64 -33.50
CA GLY A 13 5.90 24.04 -33.33
C GLY A 13 5.97 22.54 -33.08
N LEU A 14 6.82 21.81 -33.81
CA LEU A 14 7.04 20.36 -33.62
C LEU A 14 7.68 20.03 -32.26
N ILE A 15 8.65 20.84 -31.82
CA ILE A 15 9.28 20.68 -30.48
C ILE A 15 8.25 20.98 -29.37
N GLY A 16 7.42 22.02 -29.55
CA GLY A 16 6.37 22.35 -28.59
C GLY A 16 5.34 21.21 -28.41
N ILE A 17 4.91 20.57 -29.52
CA ILE A 17 3.99 19.43 -29.50
C ILE A 17 4.66 18.20 -28.86
N ALA A 18 5.95 17.94 -29.11
CA ALA A 18 6.69 16.84 -28.51
C ALA A 18 6.83 17.00 -26.98
N VAL A 19 7.05 18.25 -26.50
CA VAL A 19 7.13 18.53 -25.05
C VAL A 19 5.77 18.43 -24.36
N LEU A 20 4.68 18.82 -25.03
CA LEU A 20 3.32 18.68 -24.48
C LEU A 20 2.85 17.22 -24.40
N ASN A 21 3.34 16.35 -25.28
CA ASN A 21 3.05 14.91 -25.24
C ASN A 21 3.97 14.12 -24.29
N ALA A 22 5.05 14.73 -23.78
CA ALA A 22 5.97 14.10 -22.82
C ALA A 22 5.55 14.29 -21.36
N SER A 23 4.50 15.09 -21.10
CA SER A 23 3.95 15.25 -19.76
C SER A 23 2.82 14.24 -19.53
N THR A 24 3.15 12.94 -19.53
CA THR A 24 2.31 11.96 -18.84
C THR A 24 2.46 12.24 -17.34
N PRO A 25 1.36 12.31 -16.55
CA PRO A 25 1.48 12.27 -15.10
C PRO A 25 2.30 11.03 -14.76
N ASP A 26 3.25 11.15 -13.83
CA ASP A 26 3.90 10.00 -13.21
C ASP A 26 2.78 9.12 -12.64
N GLU A 27 2.40 8.10 -13.38
CA GLU A 27 1.62 6.99 -12.87
C GLU A 27 2.56 6.34 -11.85
N GLN A 28 2.26 6.54 -10.58
CA GLN A 28 2.99 5.90 -9.46
C GLN A 28 2.90 4.41 -9.69
N ILE A 29 3.90 3.84 -10.37
CA ILE A 29 3.97 2.41 -10.63
C ILE A 29 4.29 1.77 -9.28
N ASN A 30 3.27 1.22 -8.62
CA ASN A 30 3.46 0.35 -7.49
C ASN A 30 4.34 -0.82 -7.93
N THR A 31 5.50 -0.94 -7.30
CA THR A 31 6.40 -2.01 -7.67
C THR A 31 5.98 -3.27 -6.92
N ILE A 32 5.28 -4.19 -7.60
CA ILE A 32 5.05 -5.53 -7.07
C ILE A 32 6.42 -6.21 -6.96
N SER A 33 6.76 -6.67 -5.76
CA SER A 33 8.02 -7.34 -5.48
C SER A 33 7.79 -8.78 -5.06
N ASP A 34 8.54 -9.70 -5.66
CA ASP A 34 8.49 -11.13 -5.32
C ASP A 34 9.45 -11.52 -4.18
N ILE A 35 10.14 -10.53 -3.58
CA ILE A 35 11.19 -10.78 -2.59
C ILE A 35 10.70 -11.53 -1.34
N ASN A 36 9.42 -11.41 -1.00
CA ASN A 36 8.81 -12.03 0.17
C ASN A 36 7.89 -13.21 -0.17
N ASN A 37 7.70 -13.55 -1.46
CA ASN A 37 6.74 -14.58 -1.85
C ASN A 37 7.06 -15.93 -1.21
N GLY A 38 6.05 -16.56 -0.59
CA GLY A 38 6.16 -17.84 0.10
C GLY A 38 6.71 -17.77 1.52
N ILE A 39 7.02 -16.58 2.06
CA ILE A 39 7.38 -16.42 3.47
C ILE A 39 6.09 -16.52 4.31
N GLU A 40 6.10 -17.34 5.38
CA GLU A 40 4.99 -17.42 6.34
C GLU A 40 5.15 -16.36 7.44
N VAL A 41 4.10 -15.54 7.64
CA VAL A 41 4.03 -14.57 8.74
C VAL A 41 3.33 -15.19 9.95
N GLY A 42 3.91 -16.27 10.45
CA GLY A 42 3.32 -17.11 11.52
C GLY A 42 3.15 -16.42 12.86
N SER A 43 3.88 -15.34 13.12
CA SER A 43 3.77 -14.55 14.36
C SER A 43 2.39 -13.91 14.55
N LEU A 44 1.63 -13.66 13.49
CA LEU A 44 0.27 -13.13 13.58
C LEU A 44 -0.63 -13.99 14.46
N LYS A 45 -0.40 -15.32 14.50
CA LYS A 45 -1.15 -16.26 15.35
C LYS A 45 -0.85 -16.11 16.85
N GLN A 46 0.24 -15.42 17.20
CA GLN A 46 0.74 -15.32 18.57
C GLN A 46 0.46 -13.96 19.21
N LEU A 47 -0.08 -13.01 18.44
CA LEU A 47 -0.32 -11.66 18.92
C LEU A 47 -1.56 -11.60 19.83
N ASN A 48 -1.44 -10.84 20.92
CA ASN A 48 -2.57 -10.61 21.81
C ASN A 48 -3.58 -9.59 21.26
N SER A 49 -3.14 -8.70 20.39
CA SER A 49 -3.97 -7.64 19.79
C SER A 49 -4.92 -8.17 18.71
N ILE A 50 -4.65 -9.35 18.13
CA ILE A 50 -5.42 -9.94 17.04
C ILE A 50 -5.91 -11.35 17.43
N SER A 51 -7.23 -11.55 17.39
CA SER A 51 -7.82 -12.88 17.55
C SER A 51 -7.79 -13.62 16.21
N PHE A 52 -6.64 -14.19 15.86
CA PHE A 52 -6.42 -14.81 14.54
C PHE A 52 -7.42 -15.93 14.25
N ASP A 53 -7.82 -16.72 15.25
CA ASP A 53 -8.80 -17.80 15.10
C ASP A 53 -10.18 -17.34 14.61
N GLN A 54 -10.46 -16.04 14.68
CA GLN A 54 -11.69 -15.42 14.19
C GLN A 54 -11.61 -14.99 12.72
N ILE A 55 -10.40 -14.95 12.14
CA ILE A 55 -10.20 -14.61 10.73
C ILE A 55 -10.59 -15.85 9.91
N LYS A 56 -11.58 -15.69 9.02
CA LYS A 56 -12.13 -16.76 8.17
C LYS A 56 -12.12 -16.39 6.68
N THR A 57 -11.41 -15.34 6.35
CA THR A 57 -11.27 -14.85 4.97
C THR A 57 -10.17 -15.61 4.22
N ASP A 58 -10.26 -15.62 2.91
CA ASP A 58 -9.28 -16.30 2.06
C ASP A 58 -7.96 -15.54 2.00
N TYR A 59 -8.03 -14.20 2.14
CA TYR A 59 -6.87 -13.32 2.07
C TYR A 59 -6.78 -12.40 3.27
N ILE A 60 -5.53 -12.05 3.61
CA ILE A 60 -5.21 -11.06 4.63
C ILE A 60 -4.33 -10.00 4.00
N ILE A 61 -4.71 -8.75 4.16
CA ILE A 61 -3.95 -7.59 3.73
C ILE A 61 -3.26 -7.00 4.95
N LEU A 62 -1.92 -7.06 4.98
CA LEU A 62 -1.12 -6.36 5.99
C LEU A 62 -0.65 -5.05 5.39
N ASN A 63 -1.05 -3.93 5.98
CA ASN A 63 -0.64 -2.60 5.54
C ASN A 63 0.24 -1.93 6.60
N LEU A 64 1.46 -1.59 6.24
CA LEU A 64 2.43 -0.88 7.07
C LEU A 64 2.23 0.63 6.90
N TRP A 65 2.00 1.33 8.00
CA TRP A 65 1.63 2.74 7.96
C TRP A 65 2.09 3.55 9.18
N ALA A 66 2.06 4.87 9.06
CA ALA A 66 2.21 5.81 10.17
C ALA A 66 1.27 7.01 9.98
N SER A 67 0.90 7.67 11.07
CA SER A 67 0.00 8.83 11.01
C SER A 67 0.60 10.05 10.29
N TRP A 68 1.91 10.18 10.32
CA TRP A 68 2.66 11.26 9.67
C TRP A 68 2.99 10.98 8.18
N CYS A 69 2.74 9.76 7.69
CA CYS A 69 3.07 9.35 6.33
C CYS A 69 1.99 9.84 5.35
N ILE A 70 2.32 10.83 4.51
CA ILE A 70 1.36 11.42 3.56
C ILE A 70 0.82 10.39 2.55
N PRO A 71 1.66 9.54 1.90
CA PRO A 71 1.15 8.49 1.02
C PRO A 71 0.21 7.51 1.74
N CYS A 72 0.49 7.17 3.01
CA CYS A 72 -0.40 6.30 3.80
C CYS A 72 -1.77 6.96 4.07
N GLN A 73 -1.81 8.28 4.23
CA GLN A 73 -3.07 9.03 4.39
C GLN A 73 -3.90 9.00 3.10
N ASN A 74 -3.23 9.08 1.94
CA ASN A 74 -3.90 9.07 0.63
C ASN A 74 -4.61 7.75 0.33
N GLU A 75 -4.05 6.60 0.78
CA GLU A 75 -4.63 5.28 0.51
C GLU A 75 -5.72 4.83 1.50
N VAL A 76 -6.03 5.62 2.54
CA VAL A 76 -7.03 5.23 3.56
C VAL A 76 -8.38 4.88 2.94
N GLU A 77 -8.88 5.68 1.99
CA GLU A 77 -10.17 5.41 1.34
C GLU A 77 -10.15 4.11 0.53
N GLU A 78 -9.02 3.76 -0.07
CA GLU A 78 -8.86 2.50 -0.79
C GLU A 78 -8.85 1.31 0.18
N LEU A 79 -8.14 1.41 1.31
CA LEU A 79 -8.15 0.39 2.36
C LEU A 79 -9.54 0.20 3.00
N LEU A 80 -10.32 1.28 3.13
CA LEU A 80 -11.72 1.17 3.59
C LEU A 80 -12.55 0.35 2.62
N LYS A 81 -12.45 0.59 1.30
CA LYS A 81 -13.15 -0.20 0.27
C LYS A 81 -12.71 -1.68 0.31
N ILE A 82 -11.41 -1.95 0.41
CA ILE A 82 -10.87 -3.31 0.52
C ILE A 82 -11.43 -4.02 1.77
N SER A 83 -11.59 -3.31 2.88
CA SER A 83 -12.10 -3.88 4.13
C SER A 83 -13.58 -4.27 4.09
N GLU A 84 -14.32 -3.86 3.05
CA GLU A 84 -15.72 -4.25 2.81
C GLU A 84 -15.84 -5.57 2.03
N GLU A 85 -14.74 -6.07 1.44
CA GLU A 85 -14.73 -7.32 0.70
C GLU A 85 -14.85 -8.54 1.64
N SER A 86 -15.79 -9.44 1.35
CA SER A 86 -16.14 -10.56 2.24
C SER A 86 -15.06 -11.64 2.35
N ASN A 87 -14.15 -11.72 1.38
CA ASN A 87 -13.04 -12.68 1.34
C ASN A 87 -11.71 -12.09 1.82
N ILE A 88 -11.69 -10.83 2.28
CA ILE A 88 -10.48 -10.12 2.68
C ILE A 88 -10.59 -9.64 4.14
N THR A 89 -9.52 -9.81 4.90
CA THR A 89 -9.31 -9.16 6.20
C THR A 89 -8.16 -8.17 6.09
N VAL A 90 -8.39 -6.90 6.42
CA VAL A 90 -7.34 -5.88 6.50
C VAL A 90 -6.80 -5.80 7.93
N ILE A 91 -5.48 -5.73 8.07
CA ILE A 91 -4.75 -5.50 9.32
C ILE A 91 -3.70 -4.43 9.08
N GLY A 92 -3.80 -3.32 9.80
CA GLY A 92 -2.77 -2.27 9.81
C GLY A 92 -1.65 -2.60 10.80
N ILE A 93 -0.43 -2.19 10.46
CA ILE A 93 0.74 -2.27 11.36
C ILE A 93 1.32 -0.86 11.48
N LEU A 94 1.29 -0.30 12.68
CA LEU A 94 1.89 1.00 12.97
C LEU A 94 3.40 0.88 13.00
N VAL A 95 4.10 1.74 12.26
CA VAL A 95 5.56 1.73 12.11
C VAL A 95 6.12 3.12 12.44
N ASP A 96 7.16 3.16 13.28
CA ASP A 96 7.87 4.39 13.64
C ASP A 96 6.94 5.56 14.08
N ASP A 97 5.90 5.24 14.85
CA ASP A 97 4.95 6.24 15.35
C ASP A 97 4.44 5.88 16.75
N SER A 98 3.96 6.88 17.48
CA SER A 98 3.41 6.66 18.81
C SER A 98 2.02 6.00 18.76
N VAL A 99 1.74 5.14 19.74
CA VAL A 99 0.41 4.53 19.92
C VAL A 99 -0.68 5.59 20.01
N SER A 100 -0.37 6.75 20.61
CA SER A 100 -1.31 7.88 20.77
C SER A 100 -1.71 8.45 19.40
N ASN A 101 -0.71 8.79 18.58
CA ASN A 101 -0.93 9.31 17.22
C ASN A 101 -1.68 8.30 16.35
N GLY A 102 -1.27 7.03 16.41
CA GLY A 102 -1.94 5.96 15.66
C GLY A 102 -3.42 5.82 16.03
N ARG A 103 -3.76 5.90 17.33
CA ARG A 103 -5.16 5.86 17.81
C ARG A 103 -5.96 7.06 17.36
N GLU A 104 -5.38 8.26 17.40
CA GLU A 104 -6.03 9.48 16.92
C GLU A 104 -6.32 9.38 15.44
N PHE A 105 -5.33 8.97 14.63
CA PHE A 105 -5.48 8.76 13.20
C PHE A 105 -6.60 7.76 12.85
N ILE A 106 -6.63 6.59 13.52
CA ILE A 106 -7.67 5.58 13.33
C ILE A 106 -9.06 6.14 13.65
N LYS A 107 -9.18 6.90 14.73
CA LYS A 107 -10.45 7.52 15.15
C LYS A 107 -10.93 8.56 14.14
N ASP A 108 -10.04 9.44 13.71
CA ASP A 108 -10.36 10.57 12.83
C ASP A 108 -10.76 10.09 11.42
N ASN A 109 -10.10 9.04 10.93
CA ASN A 109 -10.40 8.42 9.65
C ASN A 109 -11.46 7.30 9.75
N LYS A 110 -12.01 7.03 10.96
CA LYS A 110 -13.05 6.01 11.21
C LYS A 110 -12.66 4.63 10.68
N ILE A 111 -11.39 4.25 10.83
CA ILE A 111 -10.86 2.97 10.35
C ILE A 111 -11.50 1.80 11.12
N PRO A 112 -12.24 0.87 10.46
CA PRO A 112 -12.99 -0.20 11.12
C PRO A 112 -12.16 -1.45 11.37
N TYR A 113 -11.07 -1.65 10.63
CA TYR A 113 -10.26 -2.85 10.69
C TYR A 113 -9.22 -2.81 11.82
N LYS A 114 -8.69 -3.98 12.16
CA LYS A 114 -7.73 -4.14 13.26
C LYS A 114 -6.38 -3.52 12.93
N ASN A 115 -5.74 -2.93 13.95
CA ASN A 115 -4.42 -2.36 13.84
C ASN A 115 -3.53 -2.84 14.99
N ILE A 116 -2.31 -3.27 14.67
CA ILE A 116 -1.23 -3.56 15.61
C ILE A 116 -0.55 -2.21 15.89
N LEU A 117 -0.67 -1.72 17.12
CA LEU A 117 -0.18 -0.40 17.50
C LEU A 117 1.01 -0.44 18.44
N LYS A 118 1.24 -1.58 19.10
CA LYS A 118 2.35 -1.72 20.04
C LYS A 118 3.62 -2.07 19.29
N GLU A 119 4.67 -1.33 19.54
CA GLU A 119 5.98 -1.51 18.91
C GLU A 119 6.48 -2.95 19.05
N GLU A 120 6.37 -3.55 20.24
CA GLU A 120 6.84 -4.92 20.47
C GLU A 120 6.09 -5.95 19.62
N GLU A 121 4.78 -5.75 19.38
CA GLU A 121 3.99 -6.63 18.53
C GLU A 121 4.26 -6.37 17.04
N SER A 122 4.45 -5.10 16.66
CA SER A 122 4.83 -4.71 15.29
C SER A 122 6.19 -5.30 14.91
N ASP A 123 7.20 -5.16 15.76
CA ASP A 123 8.56 -5.67 15.53
C ASP A 123 8.60 -7.19 15.33
N ILE A 124 7.82 -7.93 16.10
CA ILE A 124 7.70 -9.39 15.93
C ILE A 124 7.21 -9.75 14.53
N VAL A 125 6.23 -9.01 14.01
CA VAL A 125 5.68 -9.25 12.65
C VAL A 125 6.67 -8.79 11.60
N LEU A 126 7.20 -7.57 11.71
CA LEU A 126 8.10 -6.94 10.74
C LEU A 126 9.43 -7.67 10.58
N SER A 127 9.87 -8.42 11.62
CA SER A 127 11.10 -9.22 11.56
C SER A 127 11.02 -10.44 10.62
N GLN A 128 9.82 -10.82 10.14
CA GLN A 128 9.61 -12.05 9.37
C GLN A 128 9.73 -11.85 7.85
N PHE A 129 9.71 -10.61 7.36
CA PHE A 129 9.80 -10.32 5.93
C PHE A 129 10.62 -9.05 5.67
N ASN A 130 10.99 -8.86 4.42
CA ASN A 130 11.72 -7.65 4.01
C ASN A 130 10.75 -6.53 3.66
N TRP A 131 11.01 -5.34 4.18
CA TRP A 131 10.30 -4.11 3.85
C TRP A 131 11.29 -2.94 3.83
N THR A 132 11.04 -1.91 3.05
CA THR A 132 11.99 -0.81 2.81
C THR A 132 11.44 0.57 3.19
N GLY A 133 10.14 0.67 3.47
CA GLY A 133 9.49 1.93 3.81
C GLY A 133 7.99 1.77 3.92
N ILE A 134 7.30 2.88 4.10
CA ILE A 134 5.84 2.97 4.21
C ILE A 134 5.27 3.94 3.16
N PRO A 135 4.07 3.66 2.59
CA PRO A 135 3.31 2.44 2.85
C PRO A 135 3.93 1.22 2.16
N THR A 136 3.78 0.07 2.79
CA THR A 136 4.02 -1.23 2.18
C THR A 136 2.81 -2.11 2.47
N THR A 137 2.27 -2.77 1.45
CA THR A 137 1.13 -3.66 1.57
C THR A 137 1.51 -5.08 1.17
N LEU A 138 1.23 -6.04 2.04
CA LEU A 138 1.43 -7.46 1.78
C LEU A 138 0.08 -8.15 1.63
N ILE A 139 -0.05 -9.00 0.62
CA ILE A 139 -1.20 -9.88 0.42
C ILE A 139 -0.79 -11.28 0.87
N LEU A 140 -1.49 -11.82 1.87
CA LEU A 140 -1.28 -13.17 2.40
C LEU A 140 -2.48 -14.05 2.07
N ASP A 141 -2.22 -15.35 1.91
CA ASP A 141 -3.28 -16.37 1.90
C ASP A 141 -3.76 -16.72 3.32
N SER A 142 -4.75 -17.60 3.43
CA SER A 142 -5.29 -18.08 4.71
C SER A 142 -4.29 -18.89 5.56
N ASN A 143 -3.16 -19.32 4.97
CA ASN A 143 -2.07 -20.00 5.66
C ASN A 143 -0.99 -19.00 6.14
N LEU A 144 -1.18 -17.70 5.89
CA LEU A 144 -0.23 -16.62 6.18
C LEU A 144 1.01 -16.60 5.29
N LEU A 145 0.97 -17.25 4.13
CA LEU A 145 2.02 -17.15 3.13
C LEU A 145 1.86 -15.84 2.36
N ILE A 146 2.92 -15.07 2.24
CA ILE A 146 2.95 -13.85 1.43
C ILE A 146 2.87 -14.25 -0.05
N LEU A 147 1.84 -13.74 -0.73
CA LEU A 147 1.62 -13.92 -2.15
C LEU A 147 2.19 -12.74 -2.94
N HIS A 148 2.00 -11.51 -2.43
CA HIS A 148 2.45 -10.28 -3.08
C HIS A 148 2.92 -9.26 -2.05
N THR A 149 3.91 -8.45 -2.45
CA THR A 149 4.39 -7.27 -1.71
C THR A 149 4.29 -6.06 -2.63
N LEU A 150 3.51 -5.05 -2.25
CA LEU A 150 3.34 -3.80 -2.96
C LEU A 150 4.02 -2.68 -2.15
N ASN A 151 4.87 -1.88 -2.79
CA ASN A 151 5.53 -0.75 -2.18
C ASN A 151 4.96 0.55 -2.75
N GLY A 152 4.57 1.48 -1.89
CA GLY A 152 3.88 2.72 -2.25
C GLY A 152 2.36 2.63 -2.10
N GLU A 153 1.67 3.70 -2.52
CA GLU A 153 0.20 3.80 -2.45
C GLU A 153 -0.48 2.71 -3.28
N ILE A 154 -1.55 2.13 -2.76
CA ILE A 154 -2.33 1.09 -3.42
C ILE A 154 -3.71 1.61 -3.83
N THR A 155 -4.35 0.90 -4.75
CA THR A 155 -5.76 1.06 -5.08
C THR A 155 -6.57 -0.19 -4.74
N ALA A 156 -7.85 -0.01 -4.42
CA ALA A 156 -8.74 -1.14 -4.13
C ALA A 156 -8.85 -2.10 -5.33
N ASN A 157 -8.92 -1.57 -6.55
CA ASN A 157 -9.01 -2.38 -7.76
C ASN A 157 -7.78 -3.28 -7.94
N GLU A 158 -6.57 -2.76 -7.67
CA GLU A 158 -5.33 -3.54 -7.76
C GLU A 158 -5.34 -4.71 -6.78
N ILE A 159 -5.70 -4.47 -5.51
CA ILE A 159 -5.79 -5.53 -4.50
C ILE A 159 -6.87 -6.56 -4.85
N ILE A 160 -8.06 -6.11 -5.27
CA ILE A 160 -9.16 -7.00 -5.65
C ILE A 160 -8.78 -7.88 -6.87
N GLU A 161 -8.00 -7.36 -7.81
CA GLU A 161 -7.50 -8.18 -8.94
C GLU A 161 -6.51 -9.25 -8.50
N LEU A 162 -5.65 -8.96 -7.53
CA LEU A 162 -4.66 -9.90 -6.99
C LEU A 162 -5.26 -10.94 -6.02
N THR A 163 -6.51 -10.77 -5.60
CA THR A 163 -7.23 -11.64 -4.65
C THR A 163 -8.44 -12.38 -5.26
N LYS A 164 -8.42 -12.57 -6.59
CA LYS A 164 -9.48 -13.31 -7.33
C LYS A 164 -9.24 -14.80 -7.38
#